data_ffbbdc99d2b19a44ad227bd64ad0e5c9
#
_entry.id   ffbbdc99d2b19a44ad227bd64ad0e5c9
#
_cell.length_a   1.000
_cell.length_b   1.000
_cell.length_c   1.000
_cell.angle_alpha   90.00
_cell.angle_beta   90.00
_cell.angle_gamma   90.00
#
_symmetry.space_group_name_H-M   'P 1'
#
loop_
_entity.id
_entity.type
_entity.pdbx_description
1 polymer ?
#
loop_
_entity_poly.entity_id
_entity_poly.type
_entity_poly.pdbx_seq_one_letter_code
_entity_poly.pdbx_strand_id
1 'polypeptide(L)'
;MIRVALVDDHRLFRNGLKMLLSTHDGVEVVFEAASGEEFLAEVERVQPDVVFMDYAMPGMSGAQATEQALVVCPEMKIISLTMFAENAYYSQMVASGAKGFLLKDSEFDEVIEAVETVASGGTYFSDSLLATISQTMRKRGGEVESIAEADRLSEREIEILVGICRGESTQEIADRLYISKRTVDKHRANILEKSGCKNTASLVVYAIRHGLVEL
;
A
#
# COMPACT_ATOMS: atom_id res chain seq x y z
N MET A 1 15.94 -13.08 1.35
CA MET A 1 16.27 -11.75 1.95
C MET A 1 15.63 -10.70 1.08
N ILE A 2 14.77 -9.89 1.66
CA ILE A 2 14.01 -8.83 0.94
C ILE A 2 14.92 -7.60 0.82
N ARG A 3 15.13 -7.13 -0.41
CA ARG A 3 15.97 -5.98 -0.73
C ARG A 3 15.15 -4.70 -0.62
N VAL A 4 15.50 -3.81 0.30
CA VAL A 4 14.75 -2.61 0.62
C VAL A 4 15.50 -1.35 0.20
N ALA A 5 14.81 -0.38 -0.42
CA ALA A 5 15.28 0.99 -0.60
C ALA A 5 14.55 1.94 0.36
N LEU A 6 15.28 2.94 0.87
CA LEU A 6 14.73 3.99 1.74
C LEU A 6 14.82 5.33 1.03
N VAL A 7 13.67 6.00 0.84
CA VAL A 7 13.57 7.30 0.16
C VAL A 7 12.89 8.28 1.11
N ASP A 8 13.67 9.17 1.73
CA ASP A 8 13.20 10.10 2.77
C ASP A 8 14.21 11.26 2.90
N ASP A 9 13.78 12.49 2.91
CA ASP A 9 14.69 13.66 3.08
C ASP A 9 15.15 13.85 4.53
N HIS A 10 14.44 13.24 5.51
CA HIS A 10 14.79 13.28 6.93
C HIS A 10 15.93 12.29 7.26
N ARG A 11 17.17 12.75 7.17
CA ARG A 11 18.37 11.91 7.37
C ARG A 11 18.37 11.12 8.69
N LEU A 12 17.89 11.71 9.78
CA LEU A 12 17.87 11.05 11.08
C LEU A 12 16.88 9.87 11.09
N PHE A 13 15.70 10.07 10.54
CA PHE A 13 14.68 9.01 10.41
C PHE A 13 15.20 7.89 9.51
N ARG A 14 15.74 8.21 8.33
CA ARG A 14 16.26 7.24 7.38
C ARG A 14 17.38 6.38 7.99
N ASN A 15 18.35 7.02 8.72
CA ASN A 15 19.41 6.28 9.42
C ASN A 15 18.86 5.40 10.53
N GLY A 16 17.87 5.87 11.28
CA GLY A 16 17.20 5.09 12.34
C GLY A 16 16.49 3.86 11.77
N LEU A 17 15.68 4.05 10.73
CA LEU A 17 14.97 2.95 10.07
C LEU A 17 15.94 1.93 9.47
N LYS A 18 17.02 2.39 8.82
CA LYS A 18 18.09 1.49 8.33
C LYS A 18 18.69 0.65 9.44
N MET A 19 19.02 1.28 10.58
CA MET A 19 19.59 0.56 11.72
C MET A 19 18.61 -0.48 12.25
N LEU A 20 17.34 -0.14 12.41
CA LEU A 20 16.31 -1.08 12.86
C LEU A 20 16.13 -2.25 11.87
N LEU A 21 15.99 -1.96 10.58
CA LEU A 21 15.86 -3.01 9.57
C LEU A 21 17.08 -3.95 9.52
N SER A 22 18.28 -3.44 9.81
CA SER A 22 19.49 -4.27 9.87
C SER A 22 19.52 -5.26 11.04
N THR A 23 18.61 -5.15 12.01
CA THR A 23 18.47 -6.12 13.12
C THR A 23 17.61 -7.33 12.74
N HIS A 24 16.95 -7.29 11.57
CA HIS A 24 16.07 -8.35 11.10
C HIS A 24 16.72 -9.18 9.99
N ASP A 25 16.95 -10.46 10.21
CA ASP A 25 17.70 -11.37 9.30
C ASP A 25 17.06 -11.53 7.89
N GLY A 26 15.78 -11.18 7.74
CA GLY A 26 15.03 -11.34 6.47
C GLY A 26 15.13 -10.14 5.52
N VAL A 27 15.68 -8.99 5.96
CA VAL A 27 15.64 -7.70 5.25
C VAL A 27 17.03 -7.12 5.07
N GLU A 28 17.31 -6.55 3.90
CA GLU A 28 18.56 -5.84 3.61
C GLU A 28 18.27 -4.47 2.98
N VAL A 29 18.80 -3.39 3.58
CA VAL A 29 18.74 -2.06 2.97
C VAL A 29 19.85 -1.93 1.93
N VAL A 30 19.46 -1.96 0.65
CA VAL A 30 20.39 -1.95 -0.49
C VAL A 30 20.60 -0.57 -1.09
N PHE A 31 19.74 0.40 -0.78
CA PHE A 31 19.84 1.76 -1.30
C PHE A 31 19.15 2.77 -0.39
N GLU A 32 19.68 3.99 -0.37
CA GLU A 32 19.13 5.15 0.33
C GLU A 32 19.13 6.34 -0.62
N ALA A 33 18.06 7.13 -0.62
CA ALA A 33 17.94 8.39 -1.36
C ALA A 33 17.34 9.47 -0.45
N ALA A 34 17.76 10.72 -0.67
CA ALA A 34 17.24 11.88 0.05
C ALA A 34 16.14 12.61 -0.75
N SER A 35 15.83 12.17 -1.96
CA SER A 35 14.77 12.74 -2.80
C SER A 35 14.24 11.72 -3.79
N GLY A 36 13.07 12.02 -4.39
CA GLY A 36 12.48 11.20 -5.45
C GLY A 36 13.35 11.17 -6.71
N GLU A 37 13.99 12.28 -7.05
CA GLU A 37 14.89 12.40 -8.20
C GLU A 37 16.12 11.51 -8.05
N GLU A 38 16.75 11.51 -6.86
CA GLU A 38 17.89 10.64 -6.56
C GLU A 38 17.51 9.16 -6.67
N PHE A 39 16.34 8.80 -6.15
CA PHE A 39 15.81 7.45 -6.25
C PHE A 39 15.59 7.03 -7.71
N LEU A 40 14.89 7.85 -8.50
CA LEU A 40 14.57 7.54 -9.91
C LEU A 40 15.82 7.40 -10.78
N ALA A 41 16.89 8.13 -10.49
CA ALA A 41 18.15 8.01 -11.22
C ALA A 41 18.82 6.63 -11.07
N GLU A 42 18.54 5.91 -9.99
CA GLU A 42 19.21 4.67 -9.64
C GLU A 42 18.29 3.43 -9.60
N VAL A 43 16.99 3.64 -9.69
CA VAL A 43 15.98 2.59 -9.45
C VAL A 43 16.13 1.39 -10.39
N GLU A 44 16.41 1.62 -11.68
CA GLU A 44 16.61 0.54 -12.66
C GLU A 44 17.87 -0.28 -12.37
N ARG A 45 18.91 0.34 -11.82
CA ARG A 45 20.17 -0.34 -11.47
C ARG A 45 20.05 -1.12 -10.17
N VAL A 46 19.38 -0.53 -9.17
CA VAL A 46 19.27 -1.10 -7.82
C VAL A 46 18.25 -2.22 -7.78
N GLN A 47 17.11 -2.04 -8.42
CA GLN A 47 15.98 -2.99 -8.46
C GLN A 47 15.64 -3.56 -7.07
N PRO A 48 15.20 -2.72 -6.12
CA PRO A 48 14.78 -3.20 -4.80
C PRO A 48 13.46 -3.98 -4.90
N ASP A 49 13.24 -4.92 -3.98
CA ASP A 49 11.97 -5.65 -3.88
C ASP A 49 10.87 -4.77 -3.28
N VAL A 50 11.22 -3.95 -2.27
CA VAL A 50 10.32 -3.03 -1.56
C VAL A 50 11.00 -1.67 -1.42
N VAL A 51 10.23 -0.60 -1.58
CA VAL A 51 10.68 0.78 -1.39
C VAL A 51 9.87 1.45 -0.30
N PHE A 52 10.50 1.94 0.75
CA PHE A 52 9.89 2.92 1.64
C PHE A 52 10.01 4.30 1.03
N MET A 53 8.88 4.95 0.79
CA MET A 53 8.78 6.24 0.13
C MET A 53 8.12 7.27 1.05
N ASP A 54 8.88 8.26 1.48
CA ASP A 54 8.29 9.41 2.18
C ASP A 54 7.37 10.18 1.23
N TYR A 55 6.19 10.53 1.73
CA TYR A 55 5.24 11.33 0.96
C TYR A 55 5.72 12.78 0.79
N ALA A 56 6.21 13.41 1.86
CA ALA A 56 6.44 14.85 1.95
C ALA A 56 7.92 15.20 1.75
N MET A 57 8.41 15.11 0.53
CA MET A 57 9.78 15.51 0.18
C MET A 57 9.80 16.83 -0.58
N PRO A 58 10.86 17.68 -0.39
CA PRO A 58 11.08 18.87 -1.21
C PRO A 58 11.27 18.51 -2.70
N GLY A 59 10.73 19.33 -3.60
CA GLY A 59 10.82 19.08 -5.04
C GLY A 59 9.78 18.07 -5.49
N MET A 60 10.20 16.87 -5.81
CA MET A 60 9.31 15.78 -6.21
C MET A 60 8.66 15.13 -5.00
N SER A 61 7.32 15.11 -4.94
CA SER A 61 6.59 14.39 -3.89
C SER A 61 6.74 12.88 -4.02
N GLY A 62 6.58 12.14 -2.90
CA GLY A 62 6.61 10.68 -2.93
C GLY A 62 5.55 10.06 -3.84
N ALA A 63 4.38 10.69 -4.00
CA ALA A 63 3.37 10.24 -4.95
C ALA A 63 3.87 10.34 -6.40
N GLN A 64 4.48 11.46 -6.78
CA GLN A 64 5.06 11.64 -8.11
C GLN A 64 6.23 10.67 -8.36
N ALA A 65 7.11 10.48 -7.37
CA ALA A 65 8.20 9.51 -7.46
C ALA A 65 7.66 8.07 -7.61
N THR A 66 6.60 7.72 -6.89
CA THR A 66 5.93 6.43 -6.99
C THR A 66 5.35 6.19 -8.38
N GLU A 67 4.59 7.16 -8.93
CA GLU A 67 4.01 7.05 -10.28
C GLU A 67 5.11 6.84 -11.34
N GLN A 68 6.19 7.62 -11.29
CA GLN A 68 7.29 7.50 -12.25
C GLN A 68 8.06 6.19 -12.08
N ALA A 69 8.32 5.75 -10.86
CA ALA A 69 8.98 4.48 -10.59
C ALA A 69 8.18 3.29 -11.12
N LEU A 70 6.85 3.31 -10.98
CA LEU A 70 5.98 2.24 -11.47
C LEU A 70 5.81 2.23 -13.00
N VAL A 71 6.08 3.35 -13.69
CA VAL A 71 6.18 3.37 -15.16
C VAL A 71 7.44 2.61 -15.62
N VAL A 72 8.56 2.80 -14.92
CA VAL A 72 9.85 2.17 -15.24
C VAL A 72 9.91 0.72 -14.76
N CYS A 73 9.42 0.46 -13.55
CA CYS A 73 9.42 -0.85 -12.90
C CYS A 73 8.00 -1.19 -12.38
N PRO A 74 7.09 -1.69 -13.24
CA PRO A 74 5.67 -1.92 -12.89
C PRO A 74 5.45 -2.91 -11.72
N GLU A 75 6.37 -3.85 -11.52
CA GLU A 75 6.29 -4.85 -10.46
C GLU A 75 6.85 -4.36 -9.11
N MET A 76 7.40 -3.14 -9.07
CA MET A 76 7.96 -2.57 -7.85
C MET A 76 6.89 -2.40 -6.77
N LYS A 77 7.26 -2.68 -5.54
CA LYS A 77 6.37 -2.61 -4.39
C LYS A 77 6.77 -1.44 -3.52
N ILE A 78 5.84 -0.50 -3.33
CA ILE A 78 6.11 0.76 -2.63
C ILE A 78 5.24 0.83 -1.38
N ILE A 79 5.89 1.08 -0.23
CA ILE A 79 5.28 1.38 1.06
C ILE A 79 5.44 2.88 1.29
N SER A 80 4.33 3.59 1.38
CA SER A 80 4.31 5.00 1.72
C SER A 80 4.57 5.21 3.20
N LEU A 81 5.46 6.14 3.52
CA LEU A 81 5.68 6.65 4.88
C LEU A 81 5.09 8.06 4.98
N THR A 82 4.39 8.36 6.07
CA THR A 82 3.85 9.69 6.32
C THR A 82 3.89 10.06 7.80
N MET A 83 4.10 11.34 8.10
CA MET A 83 3.97 11.87 9.48
C MET A 83 2.52 12.07 9.90
N PHE A 84 1.61 12.23 8.93
CA PHE A 84 0.23 12.63 9.20
C PHE A 84 -0.74 11.76 8.42
N ALA A 85 -1.76 11.28 9.10
CA ALA A 85 -2.88 10.55 8.50
C ALA A 85 -3.91 11.48 7.83
N GLU A 86 -3.47 12.58 7.19
CA GLU A 86 -4.37 13.51 6.51
C GLU A 86 -4.89 12.95 5.19
N ASN A 87 -6.19 13.03 4.97
CA ASN A 87 -6.87 12.43 3.81
C ASN A 87 -6.32 12.82 2.44
N ALA A 88 -5.81 14.05 2.29
CA ALA A 88 -5.31 14.53 1.00
C ALA A 88 -4.06 13.75 0.56
N TYR A 89 -3.13 13.53 1.48
CA TYR A 89 -1.87 12.82 1.22
C TYR A 89 -2.10 11.34 0.94
N TYR A 90 -2.92 10.71 1.77
CA TYR A 90 -3.27 9.31 1.62
C TYR A 90 -3.95 9.03 0.26
N SER A 91 -4.94 9.84 -0.14
CA SER A 91 -5.63 9.66 -1.42
C SER A 91 -4.69 9.74 -2.62
N GLN A 92 -3.68 10.61 -2.57
CA GLN A 92 -2.68 10.75 -3.62
C GLN A 92 -1.75 9.54 -3.68
N MET A 93 -1.26 9.05 -2.52
CA MET A 93 -0.41 7.85 -2.48
C MET A 93 -1.15 6.58 -2.92
N VAL A 94 -2.42 6.43 -2.52
CA VAL A 94 -3.27 5.34 -3.03
C VAL A 94 -3.40 5.43 -4.54
N ALA A 95 -3.67 6.63 -5.07
CA ALA A 95 -3.82 6.84 -6.52
C ALA A 95 -2.52 6.59 -7.29
N SER A 96 -1.34 6.87 -6.69
CA SER A 96 -0.04 6.65 -7.30
C SER A 96 0.36 5.17 -7.44
N GLY A 97 -0.35 4.27 -6.75
CA GLY A 97 -0.12 2.82 -6.86
C GLY A 97 0.69 2.20 -5.72
N ALA A 98 0.97 2.94 -4.64
CA ALA A 98 1.59 2.36 -3.45
C ALA A 98 0.77 1.18 -2.91
N LYS A 99 1.44 0.16 -2.38
CA LYS A 99 0.83 -1.08 -1.86
C LYS A 99 0.85 -1.17 -0.34
N GLY A 100 1.71 -0.39 0.31
CA GLY A 100 1.81 -0.31 1.76
C GLY A 100 1.66 1.13 2.24
N PHE A 101 1.12 1.30 3.45
CA PHE A 101 0.88 2.60 4.07
C PHE A 101 1.16 2.51 5.57
N LEU A 102 2.18 3.23 6.02
CA LEU A 102 2.62 3.30 7.40
C LEU A 102 2.75 4.75 7.86
N LEU A 103 2.52 4.97 9.14
CA LEU A 103 2.93 6.21 9.79
C LEU A 103 4.43 6.13 10.17
N LYS A 104 5.13 7.25 10.18
CA LYS A 104 6.55 7.29 10.60
C LYS A 104 6.75 7.01 12.11
N ASP A 105 5.69 7.01 12.89
CA ASP A 105 5.66 6.62 14.30
C ASP A 105 5.12 5.19 14.54
N SER A 106 4.92 4.41 13.48
CA SER A 106 4.57 2.99 13.58
C SER A 106 5.63 2.20 14.34
N GLU A 107 5.19 1.19 15.09
CA GLU A 107 6.07 0.28 15.80
C GLU A 107 6.91 -0.57 14.82
N PHE A 108 8.09 -1.02 15.25
CA PHE A 108 9.00 -1.75 14.36
C PHE A 108 8.39 -3.07 13.84
N ASP A 109 7.61 -3.75 14.67
CA ASP A 109 6.94 -4.99 14.27
C ASP A 109 5.95 -4.74 13.12
N GLU A 110 5.21 -3.62 13.12
CA GLU A 110 4.35 -3.21 12.01
C GLU A 110 5.15 -2.94 10.73
N VAL A 111 6.36 -2.35 10.86
CA VAL A 111 7.24 -2.10 9.72
C VAL A 111 7.68 -3.41 9.06
N ILE A 112 8.05 -4.41 9.86
CA ILE A 112 8.45 -5.74 9.34
C ILE A 112 7.25 -6.44 8.69
N GLU A 113 6.10 -6.46 9.35
CA GLU A 113 4.87 -7.04 8.82
C GLU A 113 4.48 -6.41 7.47
N ALA A 114 4.58 -5.08 7.36
CA ALA A 114 4.33 -4.38 6.11
C ALA A 114 5.30 -4.79 4.99
N VAL A 115 6.59 -4.92 5.31
CA VAL A 115 7.61 -5.38 4.33
C VAL A 115 7.29 -6.78 3.84
N GLU A 116 7.02 -7.72 4.74
CA GLU A 116 6.74 -9.12 4.40
C GLU A 116 5.44 -9.27 3.61
N THR A 117 4.36 -8.59 4.06
CA THR A 117 3.05 -8.59 3.38
C THR A 117 3.17 -8.03 1.97
N VAL A 118 3.79 -6.88 1.81
CA VAL A 118 3.94 -6.22 0.51
C VAL A 118 4.92 -7.00 -0.38
N ALA A 119 6.00 -7.55 0.17
CA ALA A 119 6.93 -8.39 -0.57
C ALA A 119 6.27 -9.66 -1.09
N SER A 120 5.31 -10.25 -0.37
CA SER A 120 4.54 -11.41 -0.83
C SER A 120 3.43 -11.06 -1.85
N GLY A 121 3.21 -9.76 -2.13
CA GLY A 121 2.22 -9.27 -3.10
C GLY A 121 0.88 -8.88 -2.49
N GLY A 122 0.79 -8.81 -1.16
CA GLY A 122 -0.33 -8.25 -0.41
C GLY A 122 -0.34 -6.72 -0.42
N THR A 123 -1.29 -6.15 0.30
CA THR A 123 -1.42 -4.72 0.56
C THR A 123 -1.48 -4.50 2.07
N TYR A 124 -0.73 -3.54 2.59
CA TYR A 124 -0.65 -3.27 4.03
C TYR A 124 -1.14 -1.86 4.37
N PHE A 125 -1.99 -1.76 5.38
CA PHE A 125 -2.44 -0.51 5.98
C PHE A 125 -2.34 -0.63 7.49
N SER A 126 -1.61 0.27 8.16
CA SER A 126 -1.59 0.26 9.62
C SER A 126 -2.98 0.52 10.21
N ASP A 127 -3.30 -0.11 11.34
CA ASP A 127 -4.60 0.03 12.03
C ASP A 127 -4.90 1.50 12.36
N SER A 128 -3.89 2.25 12.80
CA SER A 128 -4.00 3.68 13.09
C SER A 128 -4.41 4.50 11.87
N LEU A 129 -3.88 4.17 10.69
CA LEU A 129 -4.25 4.81 9.43
C LEU A 129 -5.68 4.44 9.02
N LEU A 130 -6.06 3.17 9.12
CA LEU A 130 -7.41 2.70 8.81
C LEU A 130 -8.46 3.37 9.72
N ALA A 131 -8.19 3.48 11.02
CA ALA A 131 -9.04 4.18 11.97
C ALA A 131 -9.22 5.66 11.59
N THR A 132 -8.14 6.34 11.18
CA THR A 132 -8.19 7.75 10.76
C THR A 132 -9.00 7.93 9.48
N ILE A 133 -8.84 7.05 8.49
CA ILE A 133 -9.62 7.06 7.26
C ILE A 133 -11.11 6.91 7.59
N SER A 134 -11.46 5.91 8.40
CA SER A 134 -12.83 5.63 8.82
C SER A 134 -13.48 6.83 9.54
N GLN A 135 -12.76 7.44 10.49
CA GLN A 135 -13.24 8.62 11.22
C GLN A 135 -13.48 9.83 10.32
N THR A 136 -12.58 10.05 9.37
CA THR A 136 -12.70 11.21 8.48
C THR A 136 -13.84 11.04 7.49
N MET A 137 -14.09 9.83 7.04
CA MET A 137 -15.25 9.52 6.20
C MET A 137 -16.58 9.78 6.95
N ARG A 138 -16.66 9.37 8.23
CA ARG A 138 -17.82 9.65 9.09
C ARG A 138 -18.05 11.15 9.32
N LYS A 139 -16.98 11.94 9.55
CA LYS A 139 -17.07 13.40 9.80
C LYS A 139 -17.51 14.21 8.58
N ARG A 140 -17.23 13.76 7.36
CA ARG A 140 -17.65 14.45 6.13
C ARG A 140 -19.13 14.30 5.80
N GLY A 141 -19.91 13.62 6.67
CA GLY A 141 -21.36 13.44 6.45
C GLY A 141 -21.64 12.74 5.12
N GLY A 142 -20.67 11.94 4.66
CA GLY A 142 -20.89 11.10 3.50
C GLY A 142 -22.06 10.20 3.86
N GLU A 143 -23.22 10.50 3.29
CA GLU A 143 -24.23 9.47 3.10
C GLU A 143 -23.45 8.25 2.67
N VAL A 144 -23.57 7.16 3.41
CA VAL A 144 -23.19 5.84 2.93
C VAL A 144 -23.88 5.76 1.57
N GLU A 145 -23.10 6.06 0.50
CA GLU A 145 -23.63 5.97 -0.86
C GLU A 145 -24.22 4.60 -0.95
N SER A 146 -25.52 4.59 -1.08
CA SER A 146 -26.41 3.49 -0.77
C SER A 146 -25.87 2.18 -1.34
N ILE A 147 -26.09 1.11 -0.60
CA ILE A 147 -25.98 -0.32 -0.92
C ILE A 147 -26.13 -0.67 -2.43
N ALA A 148 -26.75 0.20 -3.23
CA ALA A 148 -26.97 0.05 -4.67
C ALA A 148 -25.71 -0.09 -5.56
N GLU A 149 -24.52 0.37 -5.13
CA GLU A 149 -23.27 0.11 -5.86
C GLU A 149 -22.56 -1.14 -5.37
N ALA A 150 -22.67 -1.47 -4.08
CA ALA A 150 -22.20 -2.75 -3.54
C ALA A 150 -23.00 -3.95 -4.12
N ASP A 151 -24.23 -3.74 -4.55
CA ASP A 151 -25.06 -4.75 -5.23
C ASP A 151 -24.48 -5.22 -6.59
N ARG A 152 -23.43 -4.58 -7.10
CA ARG A 152 -22.75 -5.00 -8.33
C ARG A 152 -21.69 -6.07 -8.12
N LEU A 153 -21.21 -6.26 -6.88
CA LEU A 153 -20.23 -7.29 -6.56
C LEU A 153 -20.95 -8.59 -6.19
N SER A 154 -20.53 -9.71 -6.80
CA SER A 154 -21.02 -11.02 -6.40
C SER A 154 -20.46 -11.42 -5.03
N GLU A 155 -21.11 -12.39 -4.35
CA GLU A 155 -20.62 -12.93 -3.07
C GLU A 155 -19.14 -13.35 -3.17
N ARG A 156 -18.75 -13.97 -4.28
CA ARG A 156 -17.37 -14.39 -4.52
C ARG A 156 -16.40 -13.22 -4.66
N GLU A 157 -16.82 -12.13 -5.28
CA GLU A 157 -16.03 -10.91 -5.39
C GLU A 157 -15.89 -10.23 -4.02
N ILE A 158 -16.92 -10.26 -3.18
CA ILE A 158 -16.88 -9.75 -1.80
C ILE A 158 -15.89 -10.57 -0.95
N GLU A 159 -15.92 -11.91 -1.02
CA GLU A 159 -14.96 -12.77 -0.31
C GLU A 159 -13.50 -12.48 -0.68
N ILE A 160 -13.23 -12.20 -1.95
CA ILE A 160 -11.92 -11.84 -2.45
C ILE A 160 -11.56 -10.42 -1.98
N LEU A 161 -12.48 -9.47 -2.04
CA LEU A 161 -12.29 -8.11 -1.57
C LEU A 161 -11.97 -8.07 -0.07
N VAL A 162 -12.64 -8.88 0.75
CA VAL A 162 -12.33 -9.04 2.18
C VAL A 162 -10.91 -9.56 2.39
N GLY A 163 -10.46 -10.55 1.62
CA GLY A 163 -9.08 -11.04 1.67
C GLY A 163 -8.06 -9.94 1.32
N ILE A 164 -8.34 -9.17 0.27
CA ILE A 164 -7.52 -8.02 -0.11
C ILE A 164 -7.40 -7.01 1.04
N CYS A 165 -8.51 -6.70 1.72
CA CYS A 165 -8.54 -5.77 2.84
C CYS A 165 -7.77 -6.28 4.08
N ARG A 166 -7.63 -7.60 4.22
CA ARG A 166 -6.82 -8.25 5.25
C ARG A 166 -5.35 -8.38 4.88
N GLY A 167 -4.93 -7.81 3.75
CA GLY A 167 -3.56 -7.90 3.27
C GLY A 167 -3.18 -9.23 2.61
N GLU A 168 -4.13 -10.17 2.46
CA GLU A 168 -3.84 -11.48 1.87
C GLU A 168 -3.29 -11.32 0.43
N SER A 169 -2.22 -12.03 0.13
CA SER A 169 -1.69 -12.15 -1.23
C SER A 169 -2.63 -12.95 -2.14
N THR A 170 -2.45 -12.83 -3.45
CA THR A 170 -3.22 -13.62 -4.43
C THR A 170 -3.14 -15.13 -4.15
N GLN A 171 -1.98 -15.62 -3.65
CA GLN A 171 -1.82 -17.03 -3.31
C GLN A 171 -2.64 -17.42 -2.09
N GLU A 172 -2.56 -16.64 -1.01
CA GLU A 172 -3.30 -16.92 0.23
C GLU A 172 -4.81 -16.90 0.00
N ILE A 173 -5.31 -15.91 -0.78
CA ILE A 173 -6.72 -15.88 -1.20
C ILE A 173 -7.09 -17.13 -2.01
N ALA A 174 -6.24 -17.53 -2.95
CA ALA A 174 -6.47 -18.70 -3.78
C ALA A 174 -6.56 -19.99 -2.94
N ASP A 175 -5.64 -20.15 -1.99
CA ASP A 175 -5.57 -21.30 -1.10
C ASP A 175 -6.79 -21.35 -0.15
N ARG A 176 -7.12 -20.22 0.48
CA ARG A 176 -8.28 -20.09 1.38
C ARG A 176 -9.61 -20.39 0.68
N LEU A 177 -9.73 -19.95 -0.56
CA LEU A 177 -10.97 -20.08 -1.32
C LEU A 177 -11.02 -21.33 -2.23
N TYR A 178 -9.97 -22.16 -2.21
CA TYR A 178 -9.82 -23.38 -3.02
C TYR A 178 -9.99 -23.12 -4.53
N ILE A 179 -9.37 -22.04 -5.04
CA ILE A 179 -9.36 -21.67 -6.46
C ILE A 179 -7.94 -21.40 -6.97
N SER A 180 -7.75 -21.26 -8.28
CA SER A 180 -6.46 -20.93 -8.83
C SER A 180 -6.12 -19.44 -8.66
N LYS A 181 -4.81 -19.10 -8.57
CA LYS A 181 -4.33 -17.70 -8.62
C LYS A 181 -4.96 -16.94 -9.79
N ARG A 182 -4.95 -17.55 -10.98
CA ARG A 182 -5.55 -16.96 -12.19
C ARG A 182 -7.03 -16.61 -12.01
N THR A 183 -7.77 -17.41 -11.24
CA THR A 183 -9.17 -17.15 -10.94
C THR A 183 -9.29 -15.94 -9.99
N VAL A 184 -8.43 -15.85 -8.97
CA VAL A 184 -8.37 -14.67 -8.08
C VAL A 184 -8.04 -13.40 -8.87
N ASP A 185 -7.02 -13.44 -9.74
CA ASP A 185 -6.64 -12.28 -10.57
C ASP A 185 -7.77 -11.83 -11.48
N LYS A 186 -8.52 -12.77 -12.05
CA LYS A 186 -9.70 -12.45 -12.86
C LYS A 186 -10.79 -11.75 -12.03
N HIS A 187 -11.07 -12.23 -10.82
CA HIS A 187 -12.03 -11.57 -9.94
C HIS A 187 -11.52 -10.19 -9.50
N ARG A 188 -10.23 -10.04 -9.18
CA ARG A 188 -9.63 -8.74 -8.85
C ARG A 188 -9.82 -7.73 -9.99
N ALA A 189 -9.58 -8.14 -11.23
CA ALA A 189 -9.82 -7.28 -12.39
C ALA A 189 -11.30 -6.88 -12.51
N ASN A 190 -12.22 -7.81 -12.32
CA ASN A 190 -13.65 -7.53 -12.34
C ASN A 190 -14.09 -6.58 -11.21
N ILE A 191 -13.53 -6.75 -9.98
CA ILE A 191 -13.83 -5.88 -8.84
C ILE A 191 -13.33 -4.47 -9.13
N LEU A 192 -12.11 -4.30 -9.67
CA LEU A 192 -11.57 -3.01 -10.07
C LEU A 192 -12.47 -2.31 -11.11
N GLU A 193 -12.89 -3.05 -12.14
CA GLU A 193 -13.80 -2.54 -13.17
C GLU A 193 -15.14 -2.10 -12.60
N LYS A 194 -15.79 -2.95 -11.80
CA LYS A 194 -17.11 -2.69 -11.20
C LYS A 194 -17.09 -1.54 -10.19
N SER A 195 -16.04 -1.44 -9.38
CA SER A 195 -15.87 -0.39 -8.37
C SER A 195 -15.33 0.94 -8.93
N GLY A 196 -14.86 0.95 -10.19
CA GLY A 196 -14.18 2.12 -10.76
C GLY A 196 -12.81 2.42 -10.12
N CYS A 197 -12.29 1.49 -9.33
CA CYS A 197 -11.00 1.64 -8.66
C CYS A 197 -9.83 1.36 -9.61
N LYS A 198 -8.72 2.10 -9.45
CA LYS A 198 -7.55 1.98 -10.33
C LYS A 198 -6.54 0.92 -9.87
N ASN A 199 -6.51 0.60 -8.59
CA ASN A 199 -5.54 -0.32 -7.99
C ASN A 199 -6.09 -0.97 -6.71
N THR A 200 -5.32 -1.91 -6.15
CA THR A 200 -5.69 -2.66 -4.95
C THR A 200 -5.90 -1.77 -3.73
N ALA A 201 -5.05 -0.76 -3.53
CA ALA A 201 -5.17 0.15 -2.39
C ALA A 201 -6.49 0.96 -2.46
N SER A 202 -6.91 1.40 -3.65
CA SER A 202 -8.21 2.06 -3.82
C SER A 202 -9.40 1.13 -3.56
N LEU A 203 -9.24 -0.18 -3.75
CA LEU A 203 -10.28 -1.17 -3.37
C LEU A 203 -10.47 -1.25 -1.85
N VAL A 204 -9.38 -1.18 -1.07
CA VAL A 204 -9.48 -1.16 0.41
C VAL A 204 -10.28 0.05 0.87
N VAL A 205 -9.96 1.23 0.33
CA VAL A 205 -10.73 2.47 0.63
C VAL A 205 -12.19 2.34 0.23
N TYR A 206 -12.44 1.78 -0.94
CA TYR A 206 -13.79 1.52 -1.44
C TYR A 206 -14.55 0.60 -0.47
N ALA A 207 -13.94 -0.51 -0.05
CA ALA A 207 -14.56 -1.45 0.88
C ALA A 207 -14.92 -0.81 2.23
N ILE A 208 -14.03 0.03 2.79
CA ILE A 208 -14.29 0.79 4.03
C ILE A 208 -15.43 1.79 3.83
N ARG A 209 -15.42 2.53 2.71
CA ARG A 209 -16.45 3.54 2.41
C ARG A 209 -17.85 2.94 2.31
N HIS A 210 -17.96 1.75 1.73
CA HIS A 210 -19.24 1.07 1.53
C HIS A 210 -19.60 0.10 2.66
N GLY A 211 -18.81 0.07 3.77
CA GLY A 211 -19.10 -0.80 4.92
C GLY A 211 -19.03 -2.30 4.60
N LEU A 212 -18.27 -2.68 3.56
CA LEU A 212 -18.10 -4.08 3.14
C LEU A 212 -17.12 -4.85 4.03
N VAL A 213 -16.34 -4.13 4.84
CA VAL A 213 -15.36 -4.68 5.78
C VAL A 213 -15.47 -3.90 7.09
N GLU A 214 -15.62 -4.61 8.19
CA GLU A 214 -15.40 -4.10 9.55
C GLU A 214 -13.94 -4.39 9.91
N LEU A 215 -13.17 -3.35 10.18
CA LEU A 215 -11.76 -3.40 10.58
C LEU A 215 -11.64 -3.05 12.06
#